data_29af99cb4618b2f3d1a36c7652741302
#
_entry.id   29af99cb4618b2f3d1a36c7652741302
#
_cell.length_a   1.000
_cell.length_b   1.000
_cell.length_c   1.000
_cell.angle_alpha   90.00
_cell.angle_beta   90.00
_cell.angle_gamma   90.00
#
_symmetry.space_group_name_H-M   'P 1'
#
loop_
_entity.id
_entity.type
_entity.pdbx_description
1 polymer ?
#
loop_
_entity_poly.entity_id
_entity_poly.type
_entity_poly.pdbx_seq_one_letter_code
_entity_poly.pdbx_strand_id
1 'polypeptide(L)'
;LYEDGHMTKRCQGNQVRCGVAGYFDKTAGLECRKVHWSAANAKKHEGLEPLAITISNHMKEVSPKTYEFQKSKINKDYIFKDSIFSTMTINYDYRTATHRDKGDLEGSLSTLTILEELEDNYEGFYTGLPEYKIMFDIRNGDTLIFDAHEFHSNTEYIVKSKELEKDDMTGQPFAGRMAV
;
A
#
# COMPACT_ATOMS: atom_id res chain seq x y z
N LEU A 1 15.99 -11.40 -2.33
CA LEU A 1 17.27 -11.38 -3.04
C LEU A 1 18.36 -11.74 -2.04
N TYR A 2 19.24 -12.67 -2.41
CA TYR A 2 20.48 -12.90 -1.66
C TYR A 2 21.52 -11.80 -2.01
N GLU A 3 22.57 -11.69 -1.20
CA GLU A 3 23.65 -10.69 -1.43
C GLU A 3 24.32 -10.85 -2.80
N ASP A 4 24.28 -12.03 -3.39
CA ASP A 4 24.82 -12.35 -4.72
C ASP A 4 23.86 -12.04 -5.88
N GLY A 5 22.71 -11.50 -5.61
CA GLY A 5 21.67 -11.15 -6.61
C GLY A 5 20.82 -12.33 -7.10
N HIS A 6 21.05 -13.55 -6.61
CA HIS A 6 20.21 -14.70 -6.97
C HIS A 6 18.85 -14.65 -6.28
N MET A 7 17.80 -14.93 -7.06
CA MET A 7 16.45 -15.12 -6.52
C MET A 7 16.27 -16.57 -6.08
N THR A 8 15.57 -16.77 -4.96
CA THR A 8 15.15 -18.12 -4.59
C THR A 8 14.24 -18.71 -5.67
N LYS A 9 14.22 -20.03 -5.82
CA LYS A 9 13.26 -20.73 -6.71
C LYS A 9 11.81 -20.32 -6.45
N ARG A 10 11.50 -19.87 -5.24
CA ARG A 10 10.17 -19.40 -4.81
C ARG A 10 9.81 -18.03 -5.38
N CYS A 11 10.82 -17.21 -5.70
CA CYS A 11 10.64 -15.87 -6.27
C CYS A 11 10.78 -15.84 -7.79
N GLN A 12 11.22 -16.95 -8.41
CA GLN A 12 11.45 -17.01 -9.86
C GLN A 12 10.17 -17.03 -10.72
N GLY A 13 8.99 -17.16 -10.12
CA GLY A 13 7.74 -17.23 -10.85
C GLY A 13 6.85 -15.98 -10.80
N ASN A 14 7.01 -15.14 -9.78
CA ASN A 14 6.15 -13.96 -9.61
C ASN A 14 6.96 -12.85 -8.96
N GLN A 15 7.43 -11.90 -9.73
CA GLN A 15 7.89 -10.65 -9.15
C GLN A 15 6.67 -9.89 -8.64
N VAL A 16 6.46 -9.94 -7.33
CA VAL A 16 5.48 -9.09 -6.68
C VAL A 16 6.09 -7.68 -6.63
N ARG A 17 5.49 -6.74 -7.33
CA ARG A 17 5.86 -5.33 -7.28
C ARG A 17 5.23 -4.68 -6.07
N CYS A 18 5.57 -5.22 -4.91
CA CYS A 18 5.12 -4.75 -3.63
C CYS A 18 6.34 -4.40 -2.78
N GLY A 19 6.33 -3.21 -2.24
CA GLY A 19 7.32 -2.72 -1.29
C GLY A 19 6.68 -2.36 0.03
N VAL A 20 7.44 -2.44 1.11
CA VAL A 20 7.01 -2.01 2.43
C VAL A 20 8.01 -0.99 2.95
N ALA A 21 7.50 0.16 3.42
CA ALA A 21 8.27 1.20 4.08
C ALA A 21 7.74 1.44 5.51
N GLY A 22 8.58 2.01 6.36
CA GLY A 22 8.23 2.34 7.73
C GLY A 22 8.70 1.31 8.73
N TYR A 23 7.83 0.98 9.65
CA TYR A 23 8.06 0.05 10.74
C TYR A 23 7.02 -1.05 10.67
N PHE A 24 7.38 -2.26 10.98
CA PHE A 24 6.40 -3.32 11.14
C PHE A 24 6.61 -4.05 12.46
N ASP A 25 5.52 -4.54 12.98
CA ASP A 25 5.53 -5.38 14.13
C ASP A 25 6.14 -6.74 13.78
N LYS A 26 6.39 -7.48 14.73
CA LYS A 26 7.36 -8.56 14.79
C LYS A 26 6.80 -9.93 14.54
N THR A 27 7.70 -10.78 14.17
CA THR A 27 7.67 -12.18 14.57
C THR A 27 7.77 -12.27 16.09
N ALA A 28 6.99 -13.14 16.73
CA ALA A 28 6.97 -13.29 18.20
C ALA A 28 8.38 -13.27 18.82
N GLY A 29 8.56 -12.44 19.84
CA GLY A 29 9.82 -12.29 20.56
C GLY A 29 10.80 -11.23 20.04
N LEU A 30 10.50 -10.55 18.94
CA LEU A 30 11.31 -9.43 18.43
C LEU A 30 10.59 -8.09 18.70
N GLU A 31 11.38 -7.05 18.95
CA GLU A 31 10.84 -5.70 19.06
C GLU A 31 10.46 -5.12 17.69
N CYS A 32 9.55 -4.16 17.66
CA CYS A 32 9.23 -3.39 16.47
C CYS A 32 10.50 -2.72 15.91
N ARG A 33 10.66 -2.71 14.60
CA ARG A 33 11.84 -2.19 13.93
C ARG A 33 11.52 -1.60 12.58
N LYS A 34 12.36 -0.68 12.10
CA LYS A 34 12.32 -0.25 10.70
C LYS A 34 12.46 -1.46 9.78
N VAL A 35 11.66 -1.49 8.72
CA VAL A 35 11.86 -2.45 7.63
C VAL A 35 13.21 -2.20 6.98
N HIS A 36 13.83 -3.26 6.46
CA HIS A 36 15.19 -3.19 5.91
C HIS A 36 15.34 -2.10 4.85
N TRP A 37 14.37 -1.99 3.94
CA TRP A 37 14.38 -0.96 2.91
C TRP A 37 14.44 0.45 3.50
N SER A 38 13.64 0.76 4.51
CA SER A 38 13.61 2.07 5.18
C SER A 38 14.89 2.36 5.94
N ALA A 39 15.49 1.34 6.54
CA ALA A 39 16.77 1.48 7.24
C ALA A 39 17.92 1.74 6.27
N ALA A 40 17.94 1.04 5.13
CA ALA A 40 18.97 1.18 4.09
C ALA A 40 18.82 2.46 3.24
N ASN A 41 17.62 3.04 3.18
CA ASN A 41 17.27 4.17 2.32
C ASN A 41 16.66 5.34 3.11
N ALA A 42 17.33 5.84 4.13
CA ALA A 42 16.80 6.85 5.06
C ALA A 42 16.19 8.07 4.35
N LYS A 43 16.91 8.67 3.37
CA LYS A 43 16.42 9.83 2.61
C LYS A 43 15.15 9.53 1.80
N LYS A 44 15.04 8.33 1.23
CA LYS A 44 13.82 7.93 0.50
C LYS A 44 12.66 7.69 1.47
N HIS A 45 12.95 7.13 2.63
CA HIS A 45 11.96 6.97 3.70
C HIS A 45 11.42 8.33 4.17
N GLU A 46 12.30 9.30 4.43
CA GLU A 46 11.91 10.68 4.76
C GLU A 46 11.06 11.31 3.64
N GLY A 47 11.36 11.01 2.38
CA GLY A 47 10.58 11.46 1.23
C GLY A 47 9.14 10.94 1.17
N LEU A 48 8.80 9.88 1.93
CA LEU A 48 7.42 9.37 2.05
C LEU A 48 6.62 10.07 3.15
N GLU A 49 7.27 10.77 4.07
CA GLU A 49 6.60 11.45 5.20
C GLU A 49 5.52 12.45 4.76
N PRO A 50 5.73 13.30 3.73
CA PRO A 50 4.70 14.22 3.28
C PRO A 50 3.41 13.53 2.84
N LEU A 51 3.52 12.38 2.15
CA LEU A 51 2.36 11.58 1.76
C LEU A 51 1.64 11.03 2.99
N ALA A 52 2.38 10.43 3.93
CA ALA A 52 1.82 9.92 5.17
C ALA A 52 1.09 11.01 5.98
N ILE A 53 1.67 12.21 6.06
CA ILE A 53 1.06 13.36 6.74
C ILE A 53 -0.23 13.79 6.03
N THR A 54 -0.21 13.89 4.71
CA THR A 54 -1.39 14.29 3.92
C THR A 54 -2.54 13.32 4.13
N ILE A 55 -2.30 12.01 3.99
CA ILE A 55 -3.32 10.98 4.20
C ILE A 55 -3.82 11.00 5.66
N SER A 56 -2.92 11.17 6.62
CA SER A 56 -3.25 11.28 8.05
C SER A 56 -4.18 12.47 8.33
N ASN A 57 -3.94 13.61 7.69
CA ASN A 57 -4.81 14.79 7.80
C ASN A 57 -6.18 14.57 7.17
N HIS A 58 -6.26 13.94 5.99
CA HIS A 58 -7.53 13.56 5.38
C HIS A 58 -8.34 12.62 6.30
N MET A 59 -7.68 11.63 6.89
CA MET A 59 -8.36 10.74 7.84
C MET A 59 -8.89 11.50 9.05
N LYS A 60 -8.14 12.49 9.56
CA LYS A 60 -8.58 13.34 10.66
C LYS A 60 -9.82 14.16 10.30
N GLU A 61 -9.92 14.64 9.06
CA GLU A 61 -11.08 15.41 8.58
C GLU A 61 -12.31 14.53 8.39
N VAL A 62 -12.14 13.37 7.75
CA VAL A 62 -13.24 12.48 7.36
C VAL A 62 -13.71 11.62 8.53
N SER A 63 -12.81 11.13 9.37
CA SER A 63 -13.10 10.24 10.49
C SER A 63 -12.33 10.63 11.75
N PRO A 64 -12.64 11.77 12.36
CA PRO A 64 -11.88 12.31 13.49
C PRO A 64 -11.86 11.38 14.71
N LYS A 65 -12.93 10.66 14.98
CA LYS A 65 -12.98 9.71 16.10
C LYS A 65 -12.02 8.55 15.91
N THR A 66 -11.99 7.97 14.72
CA THR A 66 -11.06 6.87 14.38
C THR A 66 -9.63 7.36 14.36
N TYR A 67 -9.38 8.56 13.83
CA TYR A 67 -8.06 9.19 13.87
C TYR A 67 -7.54 9.33 15.31
N GLU A 68 -8.33 9.89 16.24
CA GLU A 68 -7.92 10.04 17.65
C GLU A 68 -7.74 8.68 18.33
N PHE A 69 -8.58 7.69 18.01
CA PHE A 69 -8.43 6.34 18.50
C PHE A 69 -7.08 5.74 18.05
N GLN A 70 -6.78 5.74 16.74
CA GLN A 70 -5.51 5.23 16.21
C GLN A 70 -4.32 5.95 16.83
N LYS A 71 -4.36 7.30 16.85
CA LYS A 71 -3.32 8.12 17.45
C LYS A 71 -3.04 7.78 18.92
N SER A 72 -4.07 7.39 19.67
CA SER A 72 -3.95 6.98 21.08
C SER A 72 -3.27 5.62 21.27
N LYS A 73 -3.28 4.78 20.23
CA LYS A 73 -2.78 3.40 20.27
C LYS A 73 -1.38 3.23 19.69
N ILE A 74 -1.01 4.11 18.78
CA ILE A 74 0.27 4.02 18.07
C ILE A 74 1.42 4.50 18.94
N ASN A 75 2.51 3.75 18.97
CA ASN A 75 3.75 4.19 19.58
C ASN A 75 4.43 5.21 18.67
N LYS A 76 4.66 6.42 19.20
CA LYS A 76 5.24 7.56 18.47
C LYS A 76 6.66 7.32 17.94
N ASP A 77 7.38 6.35 18.50
CA ASP A 77 8.72 5.99 18.05
C ASP A 77 8.73 5.15 16.77
N TYR A 78 7.55 4.64 16.37
CA TYR A 78 7.39 3.71 15.25
C TYR A 78 6.36 4.18 14.23
N ILE A 79 6.36 5.48 13.91
CA ILE A 79 5.48 6.08 12.91
C ILE A 79 6.27 6.90 11.89
N PHE A 80 5.69 7.13 10.73
CA PHE A 80 6.11 8.25 9.87
C PHE A 80 5.85 9.54 10.63
N LYS A 81 6.83 10.42 10.63
CA LYS A 81 6.81 11.65 11.40
C LYS A 81 5.49 12.42 11.20
N ASP A 82 4.91 12.88 12.30
CA ASP A 82 3.69 13.69 12.33
C ASP A 82 2.45 13.03 11.68
N SER A 83 2.47 11.70 11.49
CA SER A 83 1.34 10.92 10.99
C SER A 83 0.77 9.96 12.04
N ILE A 84 -0.24 9.18 11.65
CA ILE A 84 -0.79 8.07 12.45
C ILE A 84 -0.44 6.70 11.84
N PHE A 85 0.49 6.65 10.89
CA PHE A 85 0.86 5.41 10.19
C PHE A 85 2.25 4.94 10.60
N SER A 86 2.36 3.65 10.91
CA SER A 86 3.63 2.98 11.17
C SER A 86 4.23 2.38 9.90
N THR A 87 3.38 1.95 9.00
CA THR A 87 3.76 1.16 7.83
C THR A 87 3.03 1.67 6.60
N MET A 88 3.73 1.67 5.49
CA MET A 88 3.19 1.98 4.18
C MET A 88 3.54 0.81 3.24
N THR A 89 2.52 0.16 2.70
CA THR A 89 2.66 -0.86 1.68
C THR A 89 2.44 -0.22 0.32
N ILE A 90 3.38 -0.41 -0.59
CA ILE A 90 3.35 0.19 -1.93
C ILE A 90 3.24 -0.94 -2.95
N ASN A 91 2.17 -0.95 -3.70
CA ASN A 91 1.91 -1.92 -4.77
C ASN A 91 1.92 -1.21 -6.11
N TYR A 92 2.77 -1.66 -7.05
CA TYR A 92 2.83 -1.11 -8.39
C TYR A 92 2.27 -2.12 -9.39
N ASP A 93 1.21 -1.73 -10.11
CA ASP A 93 0.49 -2.58 -11.08
C ASP A 93 0.18 -4.00 -10.56
N TYR A 94 -0.10 -4.09 -9.27
CA TYR A 94 -0.32 -5.36 -8.62
C TYR A 94 -1.80 -5.56 -8.27
N ARG A 95 -2.38 -6.61 -8.85
CA ARG A 95 -3.74 -7.05 -8.53
C ARG A 95 -3.71 -7.98 -7.32
N THR A 96 -4.47 -7.64 -6.30
CA THR A 96 -4.64 -8.48 -5.12
C THR A 96 -5.85 -9.40 -5.26
N ALA A 97 -5.66 -10.69 -4.94
CA ALA A 97 -6.76 -11.61 -4.73
C ALA A 97 -7.55 -11.22 -3.47
N THR A 98 -8.74 -11.76 -3.32
CA THR A 98 -9.57 -11.50 -2.12
C THR A 98 -8.84 -11.95 -0.86
N HIS A 99 -8.67 -11.01 0.08
CA HIS A 99 -7.96 -11.21 1.34
C HIS A 99 -8.48 -10.27 2.43
N ARG A 100 -7.93 -10.39 3.61
CA ARG A 100 -8.09 -9.49 4.76
C ARG A 100 -6.72 -9.15 5.31
N ASP A 101 -6.51 -7.94 5.77
CA ASP A 101 -5.27 -7.53 6.42
C ASP A 101 -5.34 -7.85 7.91
N LYS A 102 -4.57 -8.88 8.31
CA LYS A 102 -4.60 -9.38 9.69
C LYS A 102 -3.66 -8.62 10.63
N GLY A 103 -2.82 -7.75 10.11
CA GLY A 103 -1.79 -7.03 10.87
C GLY A 103 -2.22 -5.63 11.32
N ASP A 104 -3.35 -5.16 10.85
CA ASP A 104 -3.83 -3.82 11.15
C ASP A 104 -4.38 -3.74 12.58
N LEU A 105 -4.39 -2.52 13.12
CA LEU A 105 -4.91 -2.27 14.46
C LEU A 105 -6.43 -2.50 14.49
N GLU A 106 -6.88 -3.41 15.33
CA GLU A 106 -8.30 -3.70 15.49
C GLU A 106 -9.09 -2.46 15.89
N GLY A 107 -10.22 -2.22 15.23
CA GLY A 107 -11.05 -1.03 15.39
C GLY A 107 -10.50 0.23 14.75
N SER A 108 -9.42 0.11 13.97
CA SER A 108 -8.90 1.19 13.12
C SER A 108 -9.45 1.10 11.70
N LEU A 109 -9.12 2.12 10.89
CA LEU A 109 -9.35 2.10 9.45
C LEU A 109 -8.01 2.21 8.74
N SER A 110 -7.89 1.50 7.63
CA SER A 110 -6.76 1.58 6.72
C SER A 110 -7.09 2.54 5.57
N THR A 111 -6.06 3.01 4.91
CA THR A 111 -6.18 3.92 3.78
C THR A 111 -5.58 3.28 2.54
N LEU A 112 -6.21 3.47 1.40
CA LEU A 112 -5.73 3.07 0.09
C LEU A 112 -5.73 4.30 -0.81
N THR A 113 -4.54 4.83 -1.09
CA THR A 113 -4.35 6.00 -1.95
C THR A 113 -3.80 5.57 -3.29
N ILE A 114 -4.34 6.09 -4.38
CA ILE A 114 -3.88 5.80 -5.73
C ILE A 114 -3.06 6.96 -6.27
N LEU A 115 -1.91 6.62 -6.83
CA LEU A 115 -1.06 7.51 -7.61
C LEU A 115 -0.84 6.89 -8.99
N GLU A 116 -0.92 7.68 -10.04
CA GLU A 116 -0.79 7.23 -11.42
C GLU A 116 0.37 7.95 -12.11
N GLU A 117 1.22 7.21 -12.80
CA GLU A 117 2.30 7.79 -13.63
C GLU A 117 1.75 8.41 -14.91
N LEU A 118 0.71 7.80 -15.46
CA LEU A 118 -0.02 8.27 -16.63
C LEU A 118 -1.52 8.20 -16.32
N GLU A 119 -2.13 9.36 -16.21
CA GLU A 119 -3.53 9.50 -15.85
C GLU A 119 -4.44 8.80 -16.86
N ASP A 120 -5.45 8.10 -16.36
CA ASP A 120 -6.45 7.38 -17.15
C ASP A 120 -5.90 6.33 -18.13
N ASN A 121 -4.69 5.79 -17.87
CA ASN A 121 -4.03 4.81 -18.75
C ASN A 121 -4.63 3.40 -18.70
N TYR A 122 -5.56 3.12 -17.81
CA TYR A 122 -6.16 1.80 -17.65
C TYR A 122 -7.67 1.88 -17.36
N GLU A 123 -8.33 0.75 -17.55
CA GLU A 123 -9.68 0.48 -17.09
C GLU A 123 -9.67 -0.73 -16.16
N GLY A 124 -10.51 -0.74 -15.13
CA GLY A 124 -10.48 -1.77 -14.10
C GLY A 124 -9.68 -1.35 -12.86
N PHE A 125 -9.03 -2.29 -12.20
CA PHE A 125 -8.41 -2.11 -10.87
C PHE A 125 -9.39 -1.62 -9.79
N TYR A 126 -10.69 -1.84 -9.98
CA TYR A 126 -11.69 -1.45 -8.99
C TYR A 126 -11.43 -2.16 -7.67
N THR A 127 -11.46 -1.44 -6.57
CA THR A 127 -11.34 -2.03 -5.24
C THR A 127 -12.72 -2.51 -4.80
N GLY A 128 -12.86 -3.81 -4.62
CA GLY A 128 -14.13 -4.46 -4.27
C GLY A 128 -14.18 -4.88 -2.82
N LEU A 129 -15.34 -4.68 -2.20
CA LEU A 129 -15.75 -5.25 -0.93
C LEU A 129 -16.87 -6.27 -1.19
N PRO A 130 -16.52 -7.55 -1.47
CA PRO A 130 -17.47 -8.53 -2.01
C PRO A 130 -18.63 -8.85 -1.07
N GLU A 131 -18.42 -8.84 0.23
CA GLU A 131 -19.49 -9.10 1.22
C GLU A 131 -20.57 -8.00 1.18
N TYR A 132 -20.20 -6.77 0.83
CA TYR A 132 -21.12 -5.64 0.67
C TYR A 132 -21.60 -5.44 -0.76
N LYS A 133 -21.06 -6.19 -1.74
CA LYS A 133 -21.35 -6.04 -3.17
C LYS A 133 -21.08 -4.63 -3.69
N ILE A 134 -20.00 -4.00 -3.20
CA ILE A 134 -19.59 -2.65 -3.56
C ILE A 134 -18.24 -2.71 -4.26
N MET A 135 -18.08 -1.87 -5.27
CA MET A 135 -16.80 -1.62 -5.94
C MET A 135 -16.57 -0.11 -6.03
N PHE A 136 -15.32 0.28 -5.81
CA PHE A 136 -14.86 1.67 -5.89
C PHE A 136 -13.91 1.82 -7.07
N ASP A 137 -14.18 2.79 -7.93
CA ASP A 137 -13.27 3.25 -8.97
C ASP A 137 -12.41 4.38 -8.40
N ILE A 138 -11.27 4.02 -7.79
CA ILE A 138 -10.36 4.95 -7.15
C ILE A 138 -9.24 5.30 -8.14
N ARG A 139 -9.05 6.59 -8.38
CA ARG A 139 -8.14 7.13 -9.39
C ARG A 139 -7.04 7.99 -8.76
N ASN A 140 -6.21 8.58 -9.60
CA ASN A 140 -5.07 9.40 -9.18
C ASN A 140 -5.45 10.47 -8.15
N GLY A 141 -4.84 10.41 -6.99
CA GLY A 141 -5.09 11.32 -5.86
C GLY A 141 -6.25 10.93 -4.95
N ASP A 142 -7.08 9.96 -5.34
CA ASP A 142 -8.15 9.47 -4.48
C ASP A 142 -7.62 8.64 -3.31
N THR A 143 -8.30 8.74 -2.18
CA THR A 143 -8.03 7.92 -0.99
C THR A 143 -9.31 7.26 -0.50
N LEU A 144 -9.34 5.93 -0.52
CA LEU A 144 -10.38 5.14 0.14
C LEU A 144 -9.97 4.87 1.58
N ILE A 145 -10.86 5.15 2.53
CA ILE A 145 -10.70 4.83 3.95
C ILE A 145 -11.70 3.73 4.28
N PHE A 146 -11.23 2.58 4.75
CA PHE A 146 -12.06 1.40 4.99
C PHE A 146 -11.48 0.49 6.07
N ASP A 147 -12.27 -0.44 6.56
CA ASP A 147 -11.79 -1.49 7.46
C ASP A 147 -11.13 -2.61 6.65
N ALA A 148 -9.80 -2.70 6.70
CA ALA A 148 -9.05 -3.71 5.97
C ALA A 148 -9.18 -5.13 6.55
N HIS A 149 -9.84 -5.30 7.72
CA HIS A 149 -10.24 -6.62 8.23
C HIS A 149 -11.44 -7.20 7.45
N GLU A 150 -12.13 -6.39 6.65
CA GLU A 150 -13.13 -6.86 5.71
C GLU A 150 -12.49 -7.48 4.46
N PHE A 151 -13.17 -8.45 3.85
CA PHE A 151 -12.69 -9.02 2.59
C PHE A 151 -12.66 -7.96 1.50
N HIS A 152 -11.49 -7.81 0.88
CA HIS A 152 -11.29 -6.88 -0.21
C HIS A 152 -10.37 -7.46 -1.30
N SER A 153 -10.49 -6.93 -2.50
CA SER A 153 -9.72 -7.37 -3.67
C SER A 153 -9.71 -6.29 -4.75
N ASN A 154 -8.85 -6.48 -5.77
CA ASN A 154 -8.92 -5.67 -6.98
C ASN A 154 -9.40 -6.50 -8.17
N THR A 155 -10.18 -5.88 -9.05
CA THR A 155 -10.56 -6.47 -10.32
C THR A 155 -9.39 -6.55 -11.29
N GLU A 156 -9.56 -7.28 -12.38
CA GLU A 156 -8.65 -7.21 -13.53
C GLU A 156 -8.65 -5.81 -14.13
N TYR A 157 -7.61 -5.53 -14.91
CA TYR A 157 -7.46 -4.26 -15.58
C TYR A 157 -7.02 -4.46 -17.03
N ILE A 158 -7.30 -3.46 -17.86
CA ILE A 158 -6.88 -3.38 -19.25
C ILE A 158 -6.14 -2.07 -19.45
N VAL A 159 -4.92 -2.13 -19.96
CA VAL A 159 -4.13 -0.94 -20.27
C VAL A 159 -4.61 -0.35 -21.59
N LYS A 160 -4.92 0.95 -21.60
CA LYS A 160 -5.45 1.67 -22.75
C LYS A 160 -4.35 2.14 -23.70
N SER A 161 -3.20 2.57 -23.16
CA SER A 161 -2.06 3.11 -23.90
C SER A 161 -0.83 2.23 -23.73
N LYS A 162 0.09 2.29 -24.70
CA LYS A 162 1.39 1.62 -24.65
C LYS A 162 2.54 2.61 -24.42
N GLU A 163 2.25 3.78 -23.88
CA GLU A 163 3.23 4.83 -23.66
C GLU A 163 4.22 4.48 -22.54
N LEU A 164 3.77 3.72 -21.54
CA LEU A 164 4.64 3.20 -20.50
C LEU A 164 5.38 1.95 -20.99
N GLU A 165 6.54 1.73 -20.42
CA GLU A 165 7.35 0.55 -20.67
C GLU A 165 6.56 -0.73 -20.37
N LYS A 166 7.05 -1.84 -20.91
CA LYS A 166 6.49 -3.15 -20.64
C LYS A 166 7.22 -3.80 -19.49
N ASP A 167 6.49 -4.64 -18.80
CA ASP A 167 7.07 -5.57 -17.84
C ASP A 167 8.01 -6.55 -18.53
N ASP A 168 9.26 -6.60 -18.12
CA ASP A 168 10.29 -7.45 -18.73
C ASP A 168 9.97 -8.96 -18.61
N MET A 169 9.18 -9.35 -17.60
CA MET A 169 8.86 -10.76 -17.36
C MET A 169 7.58 -11.20 -18.06
N THR A 170 6.57 -10.37 -18.08
CA THR A 170 5.25 -10.71 -18.63
C THR A 170 5.02 -10.18 -20.04
N GLY A 171 5.81 -9.21 -20.46
CA GLY A 171 5.63 -8.47 -21.72
C GLY A 171 4.37 -7.61 -21.77
N GLN A 172 3.64 -7.50 -20.63
CA GLN A 172 2.44 -6.69 -20.52
C GLN A 172 2.82 -5.20 -20.34
N PRO A 173 2.11 -4.28 -20.97
CA PRO A 173 2.33 -2.86 -20.72
C PRO A 173 1.97 -2.51 -19.28
N PHE A 174 2.67 -1.53 -18.71
CA PHE A 174 2.35 -0.99 -17.41
C PHE A 174 1.08 -0.15 -17.45
N ALA A 175 0.22 -0.31 -16.45
CA ALA A 175 -0.87 0.62 -16.18
C ALA A 175 -0.35 1.93 -15.58
N GLY A 176 0.79 1.85 -14.86
CA GLY A 176 1.39 2.98 -14.15
C GLY A 176 0.66 3.32 -12.85
N ARG A 177 -0.04 2.34 -12.26
CA ARG A 177 -0.83 2.52 -11.05
C ARG A 177 -0.05 2.09 -9.82
N MET A 178 0.12 3.03 -8.90
CA MET A 178 0.68 2.78 -7.57
C MET A 178 -0.44 2.86 -6.53
N ALA A 179 -0.58 1.82 -5.73
CA ALA A 179 -1.50 1.78 -4.60
C ALA A 179 -0.68 1.82 -3.30
N VAL A 180 -0.99 2.76 -2.42
CA VAL A 180 -0.27 3.03 -1.18
C VAL A 180 -1.25 3.02 0.00
#